data_fac5cbaad5d4b3ad31099baf850aa71c
#
_entry.id   fac5cbaad5d4b3ad31099baf850aa71c
#
_cell.length_a   1.000
_cell.length_b   1.000
_cell.length_c   1.000
_cell.angle_alpha   90.00
_cell.angle_beta   90.00
_cell.angle_gamma   90.00
#
_symmetry.space_group_name_H-M   'P 1'
#
loop_
_entity.id
_entity.type
_entity.pdbx_description
1 polymer ?
#
loop_
_entity_poly.entity_id
_entity_poly.type
_entity_poly.pdbx_seq_one_letter_code
_entity_poly.pdbx_strand_id
1 'polypeptide(L)'
;PVTKVSDFDERTGCNLLKEDGGDLLQASVVPALRTAGILPERIPVSATAVTELRAPALYGIGLVEAIEDEDILIKADPDDQDGDGISGRPGLGPDGSLGRFGSKAQHATLSEFIENAIRGEMGLTTPAHPVEEMPNGLPLPEGSDPVPDPEIETSDLDLLEAYIGFLAQPPRRTLDSPEDQAASEEGRQIFANIGCATCHTPTLVTGNHQSSALNRKRFRI
;
A
#
# COMPACT_ATOMS: atom_id res chain seq x y z
N PRO A 1 5.12 -12.86 -2.53
CA PRO A 1 4.99 -11.82 -3.54
C PRO A 1 3.57 -11.80 -4.09
N VAL A 2 3.07 -10.63 -4.39
CA VAL A 2 1.76 -10.41 -4.99
C VAL A 2 2.00 -10.07 -6.46
N THR A 3 1.31 -10.74 -7.37
CA THR A 3 1.43 -10.44 -8.81
C THR A 3 0.34 -9.45 -9.19
N LYS A 4 0.75 -8.28 -9.67
CA LYS A 4 -0.14 -7.28 -10.25
C LYS A 4 -0.08 -7.31 -11.76
N VAL A 5 -1.24 -7.14 -12.37
CA VAL A 5 -1.42 -7.09 -13.82
C VAL A 5 -2.17 -5.82 -14.21
N SER A 6 -1.85 -5.27 -15.37
CA SER A 6 -2.59 -4.15 -15.94
C SER A 6 -2.42 -4.10 -17.44
N ASP A 7 -3.33 -3.44 -18.12
CA ASP A 7 -3.15 -3.01 -19.50
C ASP A 7 -2.76 -1.54 -19.51
N PHE A 8 -1.60 -1.24 -20.09
CA PHE A 8 -1.08 0.13 -20.17
C PHE A 8 -1.12 0.63 -21.61
N ASP A 9 -1.86 1.70 -21.81
CA ASP A 9 -1.94 2.46 -23.05
C ASP A 9 -1.45 3.90 -22.76
N GLU A 10 -0.41 4.34 -23.48
CA GLU A 10 0.20 5.67 -23.29
C GLU A 10 -0.81 6.83 -23.47
N ARG A 11 -1.87 6.62 -24.26
CA ARG A 11 -2.89 7.63 -24.56
C ARG A 11 -4.00 7.70 -23.51
N THR A 12 -4.41 6.55 -22.95
CA THR A 12 -5.58 6.43 -22.05
C THR A 12 -5.19 6.16 -20.59
N GLY A 13 -3.92 5.82 -20.34
CA GLY A 13 -3.43 5.45 -19.04
C GLY A 13 -3.59 3.97 -18.72
N CYS A 14 -3.46 3.62 -17.43
CA CYS A 14 -3.48 2.24 -16.96
C CYS A 14 -4.93 1.76 -16.76
N ASN A 15 -5.29 0.67 -17.43
CA ASN A 15 -6.51 -0.08 -17.16
C ASN A 15 -6.19 -1.19 -16.13
N LEU A 16 -6.92 -1.22 -15.04
CA LEU A 16 -6.75 -2.20 -13.96
C LEU A 16 -7.40 -3.55 -14.24
N LEU A 17 -7.87 -3.80 -15.47
CA LEU A 17 -8.42 -5.08 -15.93
C LEU A 17 -9.59 -5.58 -15.07
N LYS A 18 -10.48 -4.68 -14.64
CA LYS A 18 -11.61 -5.02 -13.77
C LYS A 18 -12.54 -6.08 -14.35
N GLU A 19 -12.70 -6.11 -15.67
CA GLU A 19 -13.54 -7.09 -16.38
C GLU A 19 -12.87 -8.46 -16.51
N ASP A 20 -11.54 -8.53 -16.27
CA ASP A 20 -10.73 -9.74 -16.36
C ASP A 20 -10.37 -10.32 -14.96
N GLY A 21 -10.89 -9.73 -13.86
CA GLY A 21 -10.60 -10.14 -12.49
C GLY A 21 -9.90 -9.08 -11.64
N GLY A 22 -9.53 -7.93 -12.23
CA GLY A 22 -8.85 -6.86 -11.52
C GLY A 22 -7.32 -6.84 -11.72
N ASP A 23 -6.65 -5.97 -10.98
CA ASP A 23 -5.21 -5.76 -11.11
C ASP A 23 -4.37 -6.69 -10.22
N LEU A 24 -5.00 -7.48 -9.36
CA LEU A 24 -4.36 -8.41 -8.45
C LEU A 24 -4.62 -9.84 -8.87
N LEU A 25 -3.57 -10.57 -9.23
CA LEU A 25 -3.70 -11.96 -9.67
C LEU A 25 -3.84 -12.91 -8.47
N GLN A 26 -4.99 -13.53 -8.31
CA GLN A 26 -5.26 -14.55 -7.30
C GLN A 26 -4.81 -15.93 -7.82
N ALA A 27 -3.53 -16.20 -7.72
CA ALA A 27 -2.90 -17.38 -8.30
C ALA A 27 -3.25 -18.71 -7.63
N SER A 28 -4.01 -18.69 -6.52
CA SER A 28 -4.44 -19.89 -5.80
C SER A 28 -5.89 -19.76 -5.33
N VAL A 29 -6.57 -20.89 -5.27
CA VAL A 29 -7.96 -21.00 -4.79
C VAL A 29 -8.04 -22.03 -3.68
N VAL A 30 -8.72 -21.68 -2.60
CA VAL A 30 -8.94 -22.62 -1.48
C VAL A 30 -9.72 -23.87 -1.96
N PRO A 31 -9.51 -25.04 -1.34
CA PRO A 31 -10.09 -26.30 -1.83
C PRO A 31 -11.62 -26.28 -1.96
N ALA A 32 -12.32 -25.60 -1.05
CA ALA A 32 -13.78 -25.48 -1.09
C ALA A 32 -14.29 -24.78 -2.36
N LEU A 33 -13.72 -23.62 -2.68
CA LEU A 33 -14.06 -22.84 -3.87
C LEU A 33 -13.66 -23.56 -5.16
N ARG A 34 -12.53 -24.26 -5.14
CA ARG A 34 -12.10 -25.11 -6.28
C ARG A 34 -13.12 -26.22 -6.55
N THR A 35 -13.70 -26.82 -5.49
CA THR A 35 -14.77 -27.82 -5.64
C THR A 35 -16.05 -27.23 -6.22
N ALA A 36 -16.32 -25.94 -5.96
CA ALA A 36 -17.41 -25.19 -6.56
C ALA A 36 -17.14 -24.77 -8.02
N GLY A 37 -15.94 -25.07 -8.56
CA GLY A 37 -15.59 -24.79 -9.95
C GLY A 37 -14.80 -23.50 -10.16
N ILE A 38 -14.44 -22.78 -9.10
CA ILE A 38 -13.61 -21.57 -9.20
C ILE A 38 -12.17 -21.99 -9.47
N LEU A 39 -11.58 -21.42 -10.51
CA LEU A 39 -10.21 -21.70 -10.93
C LEU A 39 -9.27 -20.59 -10.49
N PRO A 40 -7.98 -20.88 -10.24
CA PRO A 40 -6.97 -19.86 -10.09
C PRO A 40 -6.95 -18.89 -11.25
N GLU A 41 -6.71 -17.63 -10.95
CA GLU A 41 -6.60 -16.62 -11.99
C GLU A 41 -5.35 -16.81 -12.83
N ARG A 42 -5.49 -16.39 -14.07
CA ARG A 42 -4.39 -16.38 -15.06
C ARG A 42 -4.15 -14.95 -15.50
N ILE A 43 -2.91 -14.68 -15.88
CA ILE A 43 -2.58 -13.39 -16.48
C ILE A 43 -3.46 -13.20 -17.71
N PRO A 44 -4.33 -12.17 -17.75
CA PRO A 44 -5.19 -11.90 -18.89
C PRO A 44 -4.37 -11.66 -20.17
N VAL A 45 -4.92 -12.03 -21.31
CA VAL A 45 -4.26 -11.79 -22.61
C VAL A 45 -4.14 -10.29 -22.90
N SER A 46 -5.05 -9.50 -22.36
CA SER A 46 -5.07 -8.03 -22.41
C SER A 46 -3.99 -7.37 -21.55
N ALA A 47 -3.35 -8.10 -20.62
CA ALA A 47 -2.33 -7.52 -19.76
C ALA A 47 -1.05 -7.20 -20.54
N THR A 48 -0.69 -5.94 -20.59
CA THR A 48 0.56 -5.43 -21.18
C THR A 48 1.67 -5.21 -20.15
N ALA A 49 1.31 -5.16 -18.85
CA ALA A 49 2.25 -5.02 -17.75
C ALA A 49 1.98 -6.06 -16.65
N VAL A 50 3.04 -6.70 -16.18
CA VAL A 50 3.01 -7.67 -15.07
C VAL A 50 4.14 -7.33 -14.12
N THR A 51 3.82 -7.22 -12.83
CA THR A 51 4.79 -6.88 -11.79
C THR A 51 4.58 -7.74 -10.56
N GLU A 52 5.66 -8.27 -10.01
CA GLU A 52 5.63 -8.91 -8.69
C GLU A 52 6.00 -7.89 -7.61
N LEU A 53 5.12 -7.71 -6.65
CA LEU A 53 5.31 -6.82 -5.52
C LEU A 53 5.46 -7.61 -4.21
N ARG A 54 6.19 -7.05 -3.27
CA ARG A 54 6.21 -7.53 -1.89
C ARG A 54 5.27 -6.66 -1.08
N ALA A 55 4.49 -7.29 -0.20
CA ALA A 55 3.66 -6.55 0.74
C ALA A 55 4.55 -5.61 1.59
N PRO A 56 4.16 -4.37 1.78
CA PRO A 56 4.87 -3.45 2.66
C PRO A 56 4.79 -3.91 4.12
N ALA A 57 5.76 -3.50 4.92
CA ALA A 57 5.70 -3.74 6.36
C ALA A 57 4.57 -2.89 6.98
N LEU A 58 3.79 -3.49 7.88
CA LEU A 58 2.70 -2.79 8.56
C LEU A 58 3.15 -2.05 9.83
N TYR A 59 4.37 -2.31 10.30
CA TYR A 59 4.91 -1.70 11.51
C TYR A 59 5.17 -0.19 11.32
N GLY A 60 4.56 0.62 12.18
CA GLY A 60 4.72 2.07 12.16
C GLY A 60 3.94 2.78 11.07
N ILE A 61 3.05 2.07 10.35
CA ILE A 61 2.29 2.64 9.23
C ILE A 61 1.32 3.75 9.68
N GLY A 62 0.77 3.66 10.90
CA GLY A 62 -0.04 4.74 11.47
C GLY A 62 0.73 6.04 11.76
N LEU A 63 2.06 5.95 11.92
CA LEU A 63 2.89 7.16 11.96
C LEU A 63 2.93 7.86 10.60
N VAL A 64 2.91 7.09 9.51
CA VAL A 64 2.86 7.64 8.14
C VAL A 64 1.54 8.34 7.87
N GLU A 65 0.42 7.77 8.33
CA GLU A 65 -0.90 8.40 8.22
C GLU A 65 -0.98 9.73 8.97
N ALA A 66 -0.35 9.80 10.13
CA ALA A 66 -0.35 10.99 10.96
C ALA A 66 0.61 12.11 10.52
N ILE A 67 1.30 11.98 9.38
CA ILE A 67 2.10 13.07 8.79
C ILE A 67 1.13 14.09 8.16
N GLU A 68 1.36 15.37 8.37
CA GLU A 68 0.57 16.43 7.72
C GLU A 68 0.83 16.45 6.20
N ASP A 69 -0.19 16.80 5.43
CA ASP A 69 -0.08 16.87 3.95
C ASP A 69 1.03 17.83 3.51
N GLU A 70 1.16 18.95 4.19
CA GLU A 70 2.17 19.98 3.90
C GLU A 70 3.59 19.42 4.03
N ASP A 71 3.85 18.53 5.00
CA ASP A 71 5.16 17.92 5.21
C ASP A 71 5.53 16.92 4.10
N ILE A 72 4.54 16.36 3.42
CA ILE A 72 4.74 15.54 2.23
C ILE A 72 4.90 16.43 1.00
N LEU A 73 4.00 17.40 0.81
CA LEU A 73 3.94 18.24 -0.37
C LEU A 73 5.14 19.18 -0.51
N ILE A 74 5.77 19.58 0.59
CA ILE A 74 7.01 20.39 0.56
C ILE A 74 8.18 19.70 -0.17
N LYS A 75 8.07 18.37 -0.38
CA LYS A 75 9.05 17.59 -1.13
C LYS A 75 8.73 17.49 -2.63
N ALA A 76 7.60 18.05 -3.05
CA ALA A 76 7.24 18.05 -4.45
C ALA A 76 8.07 19.07 -5.23
N ASP A 77 8.75 18.61 -6.25
CA ASP A 77 9.46 19.44 -7.22
C ASP A 77 9.29 18.87 -8.63
N PRO A 78 8.07 18.98 -9.21
CA PRO A 78 7.75 18.34 -10.48
C PRO A 78 8.56 18.86 -11.67
N ASP A 79 9.12 20.06 -11.56
CA ASP A 79 9.83 20.77 -12.60
C ASP A 79 11.35 20.80 -12.38
N ASP A 80 11.85 20.08 -11.36
CA ASP A 80 13.28 20.03 -10.99
C ASP A 80 13.88 21.44 -10.82
N GLN A 81 13.21 22.28 -9.99
CA GLN A 81 13.57 23.68 -9.83
C GLN A 81 14.90 23.86 -9.09
N ASP A 82 15.27 22.90 -8.25
CA ASP A 82 16.55 22.91 -7.54
C ASP A 82 17.71 22.35 -8.37
N GLY A 83 17.41 21.70 -9.51
CA GLY A 83 18.40 21.22 -10.48
C GLY A 83 19.15 19.96 -10.02
N ASP A 84 18.59 19.18 -9.11
CA ASP A 84 19.22 17.95 -8.62
C ASP A 84 18.98 16.72 -9.52
N GLY A 85 18.15 16.87 -10.55
CA GLY A 85 17.79 15.83 -11.52
C GLY A 85 16.64 14.94 -11.07
N ILE A 86 15.93 15.30 -9.99
CA ILE A 86 14.82 14.52 -9.42
C ILE A 86 13.52 15.33 -9.45
N SER A 87 12.61 14.97 -10.36
CA SER A 87 11.28 15.59 -10.44
C SER A 87 10.31 14.92 -9.47
N GLY A 88 10.29 15.35 -8.23
CA GLY A 88 9.42 14.83 -7.17
C GLY A 88 7.93 15.12 -7.43
N ARG A 89 7.09 14.09 -7.52
CA ARG A 89 5.64 14.23 -7.68
C ARG A 89 4.91 13.46 -6.60
N PRO A 90 3.90 14.07 -5.93
CA PRO A 90 3.07 13.34 -4.98
C PRO A 90 2.23 12.28 -5.71
N GLY A 91 2.04 11.12 -5.08
CA GLY A 91 0.99 10.19 -5.48
C GLY A 91 -0.38 10.79 -5.18
N LEU A 92 -1.33 10.63 -6.09
CA LEU A 92 -2.70 11.08 -5.88
C LEU A 92 -3.66 9.91 -6.06
N GLY A 93 -4.66 9.83 -5.18
CA GLY A 93 -5.79 8.92 -5.34
C GLY A 93 -6.68 9.30 -6.53
N PRO A 94 -7.64 8.44 -6.88
CA PRO A 94 -8.57 8.70 -7.99
C PRO A 94 -9.43 9.95 -7.81
N ASP A 95 -9.65 10.36 -6.57
CA ASP A 95 -10.40 11.55 -6.17
C ASP A 95 -9.52 12.81 -6.03
N GLY A 96 -8.22 12.69 -6.28
CA GLY A 96 -7.23 13.74 -6.12
C GLY A 96 -6.67 13.88 -4.70
N SER A 97 -7.04 13.01 -3.76
CA SER A 97 -6.49 12.97 -2.41
C SER A 97 -5.01 12.61 -2.42
N LEU A 98 -4.25 13.14 -1.45
CA LEU A 98 -2.82 12.86 -1.33
C LEU A 98 -2.59 11.42 -0.88
N GLY A 99 -2.00 10.61 -1.75
CA GLY A 99 -1.72 9.22 -1.47
C GLY A 99 -0.51 9.02 -0.56
N ARG A 100 -0.62 8.04 0.35
CA ARG A 100 0.40 7.66 1.34
C ARG A 100 0.75 6.19 1.31
N PHE A 101 -0.24 5.34 1.00
CA PHE A 101 -0.16 3.89 1.14
C PHE A 101 -0.18 3.17 -0.19
N GLY A 102 0.31 1.92 -0.16
CA GLY A 102 0.54 1.13 -1.36
C GLY A 102 1.91 1.41 -1.99
N SER A 103 2.32 0.55 -2.90
CA SER A 103 3.67 0.60 -3.52
C SER A 103 3.91 1.86 -4.36
N LYS A 104 2.84 2.55 -4.74
CA LYS A 104 2.87 3.79 -5.54
C LYS A 104 2.10 4.93 -4.88
N ALA A 105 1.92 4.88 -3.56
CA ALA A 105 1.16 5.86 -2.81
C ALA A 105 -0.21 6.17 -3.46
N GLN A 106 -0.97 5.12 -3.77
CA GLN A 106 -2.28 5.23 -4.43
C GLN A 106 -3.47 5.32 -3.47
N HIS A 107 -3.27 5.07 -2.18
CA HIS A 107 -4.30 5.15 -1.15
C HIS A 107 -4.00 6.31 -0.20
N ALA A 108 -4.98 7.15 0.05
CA ALA A 108 -4.83 8.32 0.92
C ALA A 108 -4.84 7.94 2.40
N THR A 109 -5.69 6.99 2.78
CA THR A 109 -5.91 6.59 4.17
C THR A 109 -5.52 5.13 4.42
N LEU A 110 -5.25 4.81 5.68
CA LEU A 110 -4.98 3.44 6.10
C LEU A 110 -6.21 2.56 5.91
N SER A 111 -7.41 3.10 6.12
CA SER A 111 -8.67 2.42 5.88
C SER A 111 -8.81 1.96 4.42
N GLU A 112 -8.64 2.85 3.46
CA GLU A 112 -8.65 2.50 2.03
C GLU A 112 -7.63 1.42 1.67
N PHE A 113 -6.43 1.51 2.23
CA PHE A 113 -5.38 0.52 2.00
C PHE A 113 -5.77 -0.85 2.54
N ILE A 114 -6.37 -0.90 3.75
CA ILE A 114 -6.86 -2.13 4.38
C ILE A 114 -8.01 -2.73 3.57
N GLU A 115 -9.00 -1.94 3.20
CA GLU A 115 -10.15 -2.40 2.42
C GLU A 115 -9.73 -2.96 1.07
N ASN A 116 -8.78 -2.29 0.40
CA ASN A 116 -8.25 -2.79 -0.86
C ASN A 116 -7.53 -4.15 -0.70
N ALA A 117 -6.80 -4.35 0.41
CA ALA A 117 -6.15 -5.63 0.69
C ALA A 117 -7.17 -6.74 1.04
N ILE A 118 -8.18 -6.42 1.85
CA ILE A 118 -9.28 -7.34 2.20
C ILE A 118 -9.96 -7.84 0.93
N ARG A 119 -10.35 -6.94 0.06
CA ARG A 119 -11.01 -7.27 -1.19
C ARG A 119 -10.09 -8.04 -2.15
N GLY A 120 -8.94 -7.46 -2.49
CA GLY A 120 -8.10 -7.98 -3.57
C GLY A 120 -7.27 -9.20 -3.16
N GLU A 121 -6.84 -9.31 -1.89
CA GLU A 121 -5.97 -10.39 -1.44
C GLU A 121 -6.73 -11.50 -0.70
N MET A 122 -7.85 -11.17 -0.05
CA MET A 122 -8.64 -12.13 0.73
C MET A 122 -9.95 -12.51 0.04
N GLY A 123 -10.42 -11.71 -0.92
CA GLY A 123 -11.68 -11.93 -1.63
C GLY A 123 -12.89 -11.72 -0.73
N LEU A 124 -12.83 -10.78 0.21
CA LEU A 124 -13.92 -10.50 1.14
C LEU A 124 -14.57 -9.15 0.80
N THR A 125 -15.89 -9.11 0.91
CA THR A 125 -16.67 -7.90 0.68
C THR A 125 -16.71 -6.99 1.90
N THR A 126 -16.77 -5.68 1.65
CA THR A 126 -16.82 -4.62 2.66
C THR A 126 -17.98 -3.65 2.37
N PRO A 127 -18.39 -2.78 3.31
CA PRO A 127 -19.43 -1.80 3.05
C PRO A 127 -19.13 -0.86 1.88
N ALA A 128 -17.86 -0.53 1.62
CA ALA A 128 -17.46 0.28 0.46
C ALA A 128 -17.40 -0.55 -0.85
N HIS A 129 -17.22 -1.85 -0.73
CA HIS A 129 -17.12 -2.79 -1.84
C HIS A 129 -18.01 -4.01 -1.59
N PRO A 130 -19.36 -3.84 -1.68
CA PRO A 130 -20.31 -4.88 -1.28
C PRO A 130 -20.60 -5.91 -2.41
N VAL A 131 -19.73 -5.98 -3.38
CA VAL A 131 -19.89 -6.90 -4.53
C VAL A 131 -18.61 -7.70 -4.69
N GLU A 132 -18.78 -9.01 -4.80
CA GLU A 132 -17.70 -9.96 -5.04
C GLU A 132 -16.85 -9.61 -6.27
N GLU A 133 -15.57 -9.84 -6.16
CA GLU A 133 -14.72 -9.86 -7.34
C GLU A 133 -15.04 -11.08 -8.22
N MET A 134 -14.91 -10.89 -9.51
CA MET A 134 -15.18 -11.95 -10.50
C MET A 134 -13.85 -12.56 -10.96
N PRO A 135 -13.39 -13.67 -10.35
CA PRO A 135 -12.14 -14.30 -10.74
C PRO A 135 -12.10 -14.63 -12.23
N ASN A 136 -11.06 -14.26 -12.94
CA ASN A 136 -10.96 -14.37 -14.39
C ASN A 136 -12.13 -13.68 -15.15
N GLY A 137 -12.75 -12.66 -14.59
CA GLY A 137 -13.90 -11.97 -15.16
C GLY A 137 -15.21 -12.80 -15.17
N LEU A 138 -15.28 -13.90 -14.45
CA LEU A 138 -16.43 -14.79 -14.40
C LEU A 138 -17.20 -14.62 -13.08
N PRO A 139 -18.53 -14.56 -13.11
CA PRO A 139 -19.34 -14.51 -11.90
C PRO A 139 -19.12 -15.78 -11.07
N LEU A 140 -19.21 -15.63 -9.75
CA LEU A 140 -19.12 -16.76 -8.84
C LEU A 140 -20.23 -17.78 -9.13
N PRO A 141 -19.94 -19.11 -9.10
CA PRO A 141 -20.96 -20.14 -9.23
C PRO A 141 -21.98 -20.04 -8.09
N GLU A 142 -23.25 -20.34 -8.40
CA GLU A 142 -24.34 -20.32 -7.42
C GLU A 142 -24.00 -21.21 -6.20
N GLY A 143 -24.14 -20.65 -5.00
CA GLY A 143 -23.87 -21.35 -3.74
C GLY A 143 -22.37 -21.49 -3.39
N SER A 144 -21.46 -20.87 -4.14
CA SER A 144 -20.02 -20.84 -3.78
C SER A 144 -19.70 -19.83 -2.68
N ASP A 145 -20.53 -18.83 -2.54
CA ASP A 145 -20.47 -17.85 -1.45
C ASP A 145 -21.63 -18.11 -0.47
N PRO A 146 -21.33 -18.65 0.73
CA PRO A 146 -22.36 -18.99 1.73
C PRO A 146 -22.66 -17.85 2.70
N VAL A 147 -21.91 -16.75 2.68
CA VAL A 147 -22.00 -15.65 3.64
C VAL A 147 -22.67 -14.44 2.95
N PRO A 148 -23.63 -13.77 3.60
CA PRO A 148 -24.22 -12.56 3.04
C PRO A 148 -23.24 -11.38 2.98
N ASP A 149 -23.31 -10.60 1.91
CA ASP A 149 -22.54 -9.39 1.71
C ASP A 149 -23.13 -8.16 2.45
N PRO A 150 -22.29 -7.26 2.97
CA PRO A 150 -20.82 -7.39 3.09
C PRO A 150 -20.42 -8.36 4.21
N GLU A 151 -19.37 -9.15 4.00
CA GLU A 151 -18.86 -10.11 4.98
C GLU A 151 -18.12 -9.44 6.14
N ILE A 152 -17.51 -8.29 5.89
CA ILE A 152 -16.81 -7.48 6.89
C ILE A 152 -17.63 -6.25 7.20
N GLU A 153 -17.96 -6.06 8.48
CA GLU A 153 -18.69 -4.88 8.94
C GLU A 153 -17.76 -3.68 9.19
N THR A 154 -18.33 -2.47 9.19
CA THR A 154 -17.56 -1.24 9.49
C THR A 154 -16.84 -1.33 10.84
N SER A 155 -17.47 -1.94 11.85
CA SER A 155 -16.86 -2.12 13.18
C SER A 155 -15.61 -2.99 13.15
N ASP A 156 -15.55 -3.99 12.27
CA ASP A 156 -14.38 -4.85 12.11
C ASP A 156 -13.25 -4.11 11.40
N LEU A 157 -13.59 -3.28 10.39
CA LEU A 157 -12.63 -2.40 9.73
C LEU A 157 -12.03 -1.39 10.70
N ASP A 158 -12.84 -0.75 11.52
CA ASP A 158 -12.39 0.21 12.54
C ASP A 158 -11.41 -0.43 13.54
N LEU A 159 -11.70 -1.67 13.97
CA LEU A 159 -10.82 -2.42 14.87
C LEU A 159 -9.51 -2.82 14.19
N LEU A 160 -9.58 -3.25 12.93
CA LEU A 160 -8.40 -3.63 12.17
C LEU A 160 -7.52 -2.42 11.86
N GLU A 161 -8.12 -1.30 11.47
CA GLU A 161 -7.42 -0.03 11.26
C GLU A 161 -6.73 0.44 12.54
N ALA A 162 -7.44 0.42 13.68
CA ALA A 162 -6.85 0.76 14.96
C ALA A 162 -5.70 -0.18 15.33
N TYR A 163 -5.86 -1.49 15.14
CA TYR A 163 -4.81 -2.46 15.41
C TYR A 163 -3.57 -2.21 14.56
N ILE A 164 -3.72 -2.05 13.26
CA ILE A 164 -2.60 -1.83 12.32
C ILE A 164 -1.97 -0.46 12.55
N GLY A 165 -2.78 0.58 12.76
CA GLY A 165 -2.32 1.95 13.03
C GLY A 165 -1.47 2.07 14.30
N PHE A 166 -1.71 1.21 15.29
CA PHE A 166 -0.92 1.18 16.53
C PHE A 166 0.20 0.12 16.55
N LEU A 167 0.44 -0.61 15.46
CA LEU A 167 1.61 -1.48 15.38
C LEU A 167 2.90 -0.66 15.46
N ALA A 168 3.62 -0.83 16.55
CA ALA A 168 4.84 -0.07 16.80
C ALA A 168 5.93 -0.35 15.77
N GLN A 169 6.68 0.68 15.41
CA GLN A 169 7.89 0.52 14.62
C GLN A 169 8.90 -0.37 15.38
N PRO A 170 9.55 -1.34 14.72
CA PRO A 170 10.57 -2.15 15.37
C PRO A 170 11.67 -1.28 15.98
N PRO A 171 12.15 -1.61 17.19
CA PRO A 171 13.26 -0.88 17.77
C PRO A 171 14.51 -1.05 16.91
N ARG A 172 15.31 0.00 16.81
CA ARG A 172 16.61 -0.11 16.15
C ARG A 172 17.49 -1.09 16.91
N ARG A 173 18.25 -1.87 16.16
CA ARG A 173 19.28 -2.74 16.75
C ARG A 173 20.27 -1.86 17.54
N THR A 174 20.53 -2.26 18.78
CA THR A 174 21.62 -1.70 19.57
C THR A 174 22.95 -2.10 18.91
N LEU A 175 23.84 -1.14 18.76
CA LEU A 175 25.19 -1.35 18.24
C LEU A 175 26.14 -1.37 19.44
N ASP A 176 26.62 -2.55 19.77
CA ASP A 176 27.33 -2.78 21.03
C ASP A 176 28.84 -2.48 20.93
N SER A 177 29.39 -2.49 19.71
CA SER A 177 30.81 -2.18 19.49
C SER A 177 31.00 -0.74 18.97
N PRO A 178 32.10 -0.07 19.35
CA PRO A 178 32.48 1.22 18.79
C PRO A 178 32.68 1.16 17.26
N GLU A 179 33.15 0.04 16.75
CA GLU A 179 33.37 -0.20 15.33
C GLU A 179 32.05 -0.21 14.56
N ASP A 180 31.01 -0.91 15.08
CA ASP A 180 29.67 -0.94 14.48
C ASP A 180 29.01 0.45 14.53
N GLN A 181 29.20 1.21 15.61
CA GLN A 181 28.71 2.58 15.73
C GLN A 181 29.37 3.50 14.71
N ALA A 182 30.69 3.41 14.52
CA ALA A 182 31.42 4.17 13.53
C ALA A 182 30.99 3.81 12.10
N ALA A 183 30.87 2.51 11.78
CA ALA A 183 30.40 2.03 10.50
C ALA A 183 28.95 2.48 10.18
N SER A 184 28.07 2.49 11.18
CA SER A 184 26.71 2.99 11.03
C SER A 184 26.66 4.50 10.74
N GLU A 185 27.51 5.28 11.41
CA GLU A 185 27.59 6.73 11.17
C GLU A 185 28.20 7.02 9.79
N GLU A 186 29.24 6.30 9.38
CA GLU A 186 29.81 6.39 8.04
C GLU A 186 28.75 6.04 6.97
N GLY A 187 28.00 4.96 7.16
CA GLY A 187 26.91 4.56 6.27
C GLY A 187 25.83 5.65 6.14
N ARG A 188 25.51 6.34 7.25
CA ARG A 188 24.58 7.47 7.24
C ARG A 188 25.12 8.65 6.42
N GLN A 189 26.41 8.93 6.51
CA GLN A 189 27.06 9.99 5.73
C GLN A 189 27.11 9.63 4.25
N ILE A 190 27.46 8.38 3.92
CA ILE A 190 27.44 7.88 2.55
C ILE A 190 26.05 8.01 1.96
N PHE A 191 25.00 7.56 2.67
CA PHE A 191 23.61 7.65 2.24
C PHE A 191 23.18 9.08 1.87
N ALA A 192 23.60 10.07 2.68
CA ALA A 192 23.35 11.47 2.38
C ALA A 192 24.17 11.95 1.16
N ASN A 193 25.48 11.62 1.13
CA ASN A 193 26.38 12.12 0.11
C ASN A 193 26.12 11.60 -1.30
N ILE A 194 25.59 10.37 -1.44
CA ILE A 194 25.22 9.80 -2.74
C ILE A 194 23.78 10.17 -3.17
N GLY A 195 23.11 11.06 -2.46
CA GLY A 195 21.81 11.61 -2.83
C GLY A 195 20.60 10.77 -2.41
N CYS A 196 20.75 9.63 -1.72
CA CYS A 196 19.59 8.82 -1.30
C CYS A 196 18.65 9.59 -0.36
N ALA A 197 19.18 10.51 0.46
CA ALA A 197 18.39 11.31 1.38
C ALA A 197 17.45 12.32 0.70
N THR A 198 17.63 12.61 -0.57
CA THR A 198 16.71 13.45 -1.36
C THR A 198 15.31 12.83 -1.46
N CYS A 199 15.24 11.52 -1.77
CA CYS A 199 13.99 10.78 -1.82
C CYS A 199 13.63 10.13 -0.47
N HIS A 200 14.63 9.59 0.24
CA HIS A 200 14.44 8.90 1.52
C HIS A 200 14.69 9.84 2.69
N THR A 201 13.66 10.56 3.13
CA THR A 201 13.74 11.48 4.27
C THR A 201 14.03 10.72 5.57
N PRO A 202 15.21 10.90 6.19
CA PRO A 202 15.64 10.04 7.31
C PRO A 202 14.82 10.20 8.59
N THR A 203 14.13 11.32 8.74
CA THR A 203 13.35 11.65 9.94
C THR A 203 12.10 12.40 9.54
N LEU A 204 10.96 11.94 10.01
CA LEU A 204 9.66 12.57 9.84
C LEU A 204 9.04 12.89 11.20
N VAL A 205 8.07 13.79 11.21
CA VAL A 205 7.31 14.18 12.40
C VAL A 205 5.83 14.08 12.08
N THR A 206 5.06 13.46 12.95
CA THR A 206 3.61 13.42 12.82
C THR A 206 2.99 14.75 13.22
N GLY A 207 1.86 15.07 12.66
CA GLY A 207 1.06 16.24 13.02
C GLY A 207 0.33 16.10 14.34
N ASN A 208 -0.72 16.91 14.49
CA ASN A 208 -1.61 16.83 15.63
C ASN A 208 -2.51 15.61 15.54
N HIS A 209 -2.51 14.76 16.57
CA HIS A 209 -3.31 13.56 16.63
C HIS A 209 -3.96 13.38 18.00
N GLN A 210 -5.17 12.82 18.06
CA GLN A 210 -5.88 12.60 19.32
C GLN A 210 -5.15 11.60 20.22
N SER A 211 -4.59 10.55 19.65
CA SER A 211 -3.76 9.60 20.39
C SER A 211 -2.38 10.17 20.68
N SER A 212 -1.99 10.17 21.96
CA SER A 212 -0.65 10.56 22.36
C SER A 212 0.45 9.68 21.75
N ALA A 213 0.14 8.46 21.31
CA ALA A 213 1.07 7.56 20.64
C ALA A 213 1.47 8.06 19.26
N LEU A 214 0.59 8.81 18.58
CA LEU A 214 0.80 9.32 17.23
C LEU A 214 0.97 10.84 17.17
N ASN A 215 0.66 11.56 18.27
CA ASN A 215 0.69 13.01 18.30
C ASN A 215 2.11 13.58 18.37
N ARG A 216 2.52 14.36 17.37
CA ARG A 216 3.83 15.05 17.28
C ARG A 216 5.01 14.13 17.54
N LYS A 217 4.99 12.93 17.02
CA LYS A 217 6.06 11.95 17.16
C LYS A 217 7.13 12.17 16.09
N ARG A 218 8.37 12.26 16.55
CA ARG A 218 9.52 12.17 15.64
C ARG A 218 9.88 10.69 15.47
N PHE A 219 9.94 10.23 14.24
CA PHE A 219 10.33 8.86 13.93
C PHE A 219 11.32 8.83 12.76
N ARG A 220 12.00 7.72 12.61
CA ARG A 220 12.99 7.50 11.56
C ARG A 220 12.52 6.33 10.70
N ILE A 221 12.63 6.48 9.41
CA ILE A 221 12.36 5.44 8.42
C ILE A 221 13.64 4.65 8.17
#